data_37f6906a0d81de9b56c71ce1636adf1a
#
_entry.id   37f6906a0d81de9b56c71ce1636adf1a
#
_cell.length_a   1.000
_cell.length_b   1.000
_cell.length_c   1.000
_cell.angle_alpha   90.00
_cell.angle_beta   90.00
_cell.angle_gamma   90.00
#
_symmetry.space_group_name_H-M   'P 1'
#
loop_
_entity.id
_entity.type
_entity.pdbx_description
1 polymer ?
#
loop_
_entity_poly.entity_id
_entity_poly.type
_entity_poly.pdbx_seq_one_letter_code
_entity_poly.pdbx_strand_id
1 'polypeptide(L)'
;ISLAACGGSSPTDSTAGASDDAASGISGEITVFAAASLQKAYEDISTAFKEANPDASVNFDFQGSQDLVSNLAEGSTADVLATADTENMDKALSQGLVDEPRDFATNVLSIIVPEGNPAGITGFDESLNAEGVTLAICDPDAHVPCGNATKKMEEATGITLSDPASKETKVTDVKGKVESGEANAGIVYATDAATSKGTEEIKIPDHGVVNHYPIATTASPSNAEGAKAFVDFVLSDKGQEILAEYGFGAPGGASAAPSSGAMTAAPTAP
;
A
#
# COMPACT_ATOMS: atom_id res chain seq x y z
N ILE A 1 32.53 77.99 -28.48
CA ILE A 1 33.95 77.90 -28.04
C ILE A 1 34.03 76.69 -27.09
N SER A 2 34.63 75.67 -27.66
CA SER A 2 35.76 74.86 -27.15
C SER A 2 35.40 73.82 -26.03
N LEU A 3 35.58 72.70 -26.35
CA LEU A 3 36.60 71.63 -26.31
C LEU A 3 36.42 70.72 -25.07
N ALA A 4 36.24 69.46 -25.31
CA ALA A 4 37.23 68.40 -25.34
C ALA A 4 37.53 67.90 -23.91
N ALA A 5 37.67 66.70 -23.55
CA ALA A 5 38.19 65.47 -24.14
C ALA A 5 38.13 64.34 -23.13
N CYS A 6 38.22 63.14 -23.67
CA CYS A 6 38.90 61.94 -23.17
C CYS A 6 38.52 61.45 -21.75
N GLY A 7 38.06 60.27 -21.58
CA GLY A 7 38.63 58.97 -21.98
C GLY A 7 38.87 58.18 -20.70
N GLY A 8 38.31 57.04 -20.52
CA GLY A 8 38.56 56.19 -19.39
C GLY A 8 37.76 54.91 -19.50
N SER A 9 38.30 53.98 -20.29
CA SER A 9 37.83 52.63 -20.32
C SER A 9 38.10 51.94 -18.97
N SER A 10 37.08 51.51 -18.29
CA SER A 10 37.23 50.58 -17.20
C SER A 10 36.53 49.27 -17.57
N PRO A 11 37.15 48.13 -17.35
CA PRO A 11 36.58 46.85 -17.67
C PRO A 11 35.44 46.57 -16.71
N THR A 12 34.26 46.34 -17.24
CA THR A 12 33.13 45.76 -16.53
C THR A 12 33.49 44.36 -16.13
N ASP A 13 33.76 44.19 -14.85
CA ASP A 13 33.77 42.91 -14.18
C ASP A 13 32.30 42.40 -14.17
N SER A 14 32.02 41.51 -15.11
CA SER A 14 30.77 40.75 -15.12
C SER A 14 30.91 39.67 -14.07
N THR A 15 30.58 40.01 -12.86
CA THR A 15 30.17 39.00 -11.87
C THR A 15 28.93 38.35 -12.41
N ALA A 16 29.11 37.20 -13.03
CA ALA A 16 28.06 36.23 -13.23
C ALA A 16 27.47 35.91 -11.86
N GLY A 17 26.31 36.48 -11.59
CA GLY A 17 25.47 36.04 -10.50
C GLY A 17 25.18 34.54 -10.75
N ALA A 18 25.84 33.68 -9.99
CA ALA A 18 25.37 32.31 -9.79
C ALA A 18 23.96 32.48 -9.28
N SER A 19 23.01 32.17 -10.14
CA SER A 19 21.66 31.83 -9.70
C SER A 19 21.86 30.61 -8.80
N ASP A 20 21.77 30.82 -7.48
CA ASP A 20 21.44 29.78 -6.54
C ASP A 20 20.07 29.28 -7.00
N ASP A 21 20.09 28.28 -7.85
CA ASP A 21 19.01 27.36 -8.02
C ASP A 21 18.99 26.55 -6.70
N ALA A 22 18.52 27.20 -5.63
CA ALA A 22 18.13 26.53 -4.43
C ALA A 22 17.07 25.57 -4.90
N ALA A 23 17.44 24.30 -5.00
CA ALA A 23 16.47 23.22 -5.18
C ALA A 23 15.39 23.47 -4.14
N SER A 24 14.25 24.01 -4.59
CA SER A 24 13.11 24.21 -3.73
C SER A 24 12.68 22.82 -3.30
N GLY A 25 13.02 22.46 -2.06
CA GLY A 25 12.65 21.17 -1.49
C GLY A 25 11.14 21.01 -1.52
N ILE A 26 10.69 19.79 -1.60
CA ILE A 26 9.26 19.47 -1.54
C ILE A 26 8.70 20.00 -0.23
N SER A 27 7.58 20.71 -0.30
CA SER A 27 6.96 21.38 0.85
C SER A 27 5.43 21.31 0.80
N GLY A 28 4.79 21.64 1.91
CA GLY A 28 3.35 21.69 2.04
C GLY A 28 2.73 20.34 2.37
N GLU A 29 1.40 20.33 2.41
CA GLU A 29 0.60 19.17 2.74
C GLU A 29 0.34 18.30 1.50
N ILE A 30 0.43 16.99 1.66
CA ILE A 30 0.13 16.00 0.64
C ILE A 30 -0.94 15.07 1.23
N THR A 31 -2.11 15.03 0.61
CA THR A 31 -3.21 14.14 1.03
C THR A 31 -3.16 12.86 0.21
N VAL A 32 -3.04 11.73 0.88
CA VAL A 32 -2.92 10.41 0.27
C VAL A 32 -4.12 9.54 0.67
N PHE A 33 -4.91 9.14 -0.32
CA PHE A 33 -5.92 8.11 -0.18
C PHE A 33 -5.25 6.75 -0.41
N ALA A 34 -5.20 5.91 0.60
CA ALA A 34 -4.49 4.64 0.55
C ALA A 34 -5.34 3.49 1.07
N ALA A 35 -5.24 2.33 0.42
CA ALA A 35 -5.90 1.12 0.88
C ALA A 35 -5.53 0.79 2.33
N ALA A 36 -6.50 0.32 3.13
CA ALA A 36 -6.32 0.05 4.55
C ALA A 36 -5.17 -0.91 4.87
N SER A 37 -4.88 -1.88 3.98
CA SER A 37 -3.75 -2.81 4.11
C SER A 37 -2.37 -2.14 4.06
N LEU A 38 -2.29 -0.91 3.53
CA LEU A 38 -1.04 -0.14 3.42
C LEU A 38 -0.69 0.64 4.69
N GLN A 39 -1.62 0.75 5.65
CA GLN A 39 -1.52 1.69 6.76
C GLN A 39 -0.15 1.65 7.45
N LYS A 40 0.29 0.49 7.93
CA LYS A 40 1.54 0.37 8.69
C LYS A 40 2.78 0.73 7.88
N ALA A 41 2.88 0.21 6.66
CA ALA A 41 4.00 0.50 5.78
C ALA A 41 4.03 1.99 5.37
N TYR A 42 2.86 2.59 5.11
CA TYR A 42 2.76 3.99 4.69
C TYR A 42 3.03 4.97 5.84
N GLU A 43 2.72 4.63 7.10
CA GLU A 43 3.13 5.40 8.27
C GLU A 43 4.67 5.51 8.34
N ASP A 44 5.39 4.41 8.11
CA ASP A 44 6.87 4.41 8.10
C ASP A 44 7.43 5.07 6.83
N ILE A 45 6.82 4.86 5.67
CA ILE A 45 7.17 5.58 4.43
C ILE A 45 7.03 7.08 4.63
N SER A 46 5.94 7.54 5.25
CA SER A 46 5.73 8.96 5.53
C SER A 46 6.80 9.54 6.45
N THR A 47 7.22 8.78 7.45
CA THR A 47 8.31 9.17 8.35
C THR A 47 9.61 9.35 7.58
N ALA A 48 10.00 8.37 6.76
CA ALA A 48 11.20 8.43 5.95
C ALA A 48 11.11 9.52 4.85
N PHE A 49 9.94 9.72 4.26
CA PHE A 49 9.70 10.80 3.29
C PHE A 49 9.89 12.18 3.92
N LYS A 50 9.39 12.38 5.16
CA LYS A 50 9.55 13.64 5.90
C LYS A 50 11.00 13.91 6.30
N GLU A 51 11.78 12.87 6.62
CA GLU A 51 13.23 13.02 6.87
C GLU A 51 13.95 13.55 5.64
N ALA A 52 13.55 13.09 4.45
CA ALA A 52 14.11 13.56 3.18
C ALA A 52 13.54 14.93 2.73
N ASN A 53 12.33 15.29 3.18
CA ASN A 53 11.60 16.49 2.82
C ASN A 53 11.00 17.17 4.06
N PRO A 54 11.82 17.85 4.89
CA PRO A 54 11.38 18.34 6.21
C PRO A 54 10.21 19.33 6.18
N ASP A 55 10.06 20.06 5.08
CA ASP A 55 9.01 21.07 4.88
C ASP A 55 7.71 20.48 4.32
N ALA A 56 7.67 19.19 4.04
CA ALA A 56 6.48 18.47 3.60
C ALA A 56 5.81 17.71 4.74
N SER A 57 4.49 17.55 4.64
CA SER A 57 3.70 16.69 5.52
C SER A 57 2.78 15.80 4.69
N VAL A 58 2.59 14.56 5.14
CA VAL A 58 1.71 13.60 4.48
C VAL A 58 0.54 13.27 5.42
N ASN A 59 -0.67 13.47 4.93
CA ASN A 59 -1.90 13.08 5.61
C ASN A 59 -2.56 11.93 4.87
N PHE A 60 -2.98 10.92 5.60
CA PHE A 60 -3.58 9.72 5.03
C PHE A 60 -5.06 9.63 5.35
N ASP A 61 -5.82 9.11 4.38
CA ASP A 61 -7.12 8.51 4.60
C ASP A 61 -7.02 7.01 4.22
N PHE A 62 -7.14 6.14 5.22
CA PHE A 62 -7.03 4.68 5.06
C PHE A 62 -8.41 4.04 5.07
N GLN A 63 -8.87 3.61 3.91
CA GLN A 63 -10.17 2.95 3.74
C GLN A 63 -10.07 1.75 2.78
N GLY A 64 -11.19 1.10 2.50
CA GLY A 64 -11.29 0.18 1.37
C GLY A 64 -11.07 0.93 0.05
N SER A 65 -10.36 0.32 -0.90
CA SER A 65 -10.05 0.97 -2.17
C SER A 65 -11.30 1.43 -2.92
N GLN A 66 -12.39 0.66 -2.84
CA GLN A 66 -13.68 1.00 -3.46
C GLN A 66 -14.30 2.27 -2.86
N ASP A 67 -14.15 2.49 -1.54
CA ASP A 67 -14.66 3.68 -0.84
C ASP A 67 -13.82 4.91 -1.21
N LEU A 68 -12.49 4.76 -1.29
CA LEU A 68 -11.59 5.85 -1.71
C LEU A 68 -11.90 6.32 -3.13
N VAL A 69 -12.13 5.40 -4.07
CA VAL A 69 -12.51 5.73 -5.45
C VAL A 69 -13.88 6.40 -5.48
N SER A 70 -14.84 5.92 -4.70
CA SER A 70 -16.17 6.55 -4.59
C SER A 70 -16.09 7.95 -4.03
N ASN A 71 -15.29 8.16 -2.97
CA ASN A 71 -15.08 9.47 -2.38
C ASN A 71 -14.47 10.47 -3.37
N LEU A 72 -13.48 10.05 -4.19
CA LEU A 72 -12.93 10.88 -5.27
C LEU A 72 -13.99 11.21 -6.32
N ALA A 73 -14.79 10.24 -6.72
CA ALA A 73 -15.87 10.44 -7.70
C ALA A 73 -16.97 11.40 -7.19
N GLU A 74 -17.18 11.43 -5.87
CA GLU A 74 -18.13 12.32 -5.19
C GLU A 74 -17.56 13.72 -4.92
N GLY A 75 -16.28 13.95 -5.26
CA GLY A 75 -15.64 15.26 -5.17
C GLY A 75 -14.74 15.48 -3.97
N SER A 76 -14.44 14.43 -3.20
CA SER A 76 -13.38 14.49 -2.20
C SER A 76 -12.02 14.75 -2.86
N THR A 77 -11.16 15.49 -2.20
CA THR A 77 -9.85 15.88 -2.74
C THR A 77 -8.74 15.06 -2.11
N ALA A 78 -7.87 14.53 -2.95
CA ALA A 78 -6.61 13.92 -2.55
C ALA A 78 -5.56 14.24 -3.62
N ASP A 79 -4.29 14.11 -3.27
CA ASP A 79 -3.17 14.33 -4.18
C ASP A 79 -2.69 13.00 -4.79
N VAL A 80 -2.82 11.91 -4.04
CA VAL A 80 -2.38 10.56 -4.43
C VAL A 80 -3.46 9.54 -4.08
N LEU A 81 -3.65 8.55 -4.95
CA LEU A 81 -4.44 7.35 -4.71
C LEU A 81 -3.55 6.10 -4.81
N ALA A 82 -3.61 5.24 -3.80
CA ALA A 82 -2.97 3.92 -3.78
C ALA A 82 -4.00 2.84 -3.43
N THR A 83 -4.24 1.90 -4.34
CA THR A 83 -5.25 0.84 -4.17
C THR A 83 -4.61 -0.52 -3.92
N ALA A 84 -5.37 -1.45 -3.36
CA ALA A 84 -4.94 -2.81 -3.09
C ALA A 84 -5.31 -3.80 -4.21
N ASP A 85 -5.82 -3.31 -5.32
CA ASP A 85 -6.05 -4.06 -6.56
C ASP A 85 -6.06 -3.14 -7.78
N THR A 86 -5.94 -3.75 -8.94
CA THR A 86 -6.01 -3.05 -10.24
C THR A 86 -7.45 -2.67 -10.60
N GLU A 87 -8.44 -3.46 -10.18
CA GLU A 87 -9.85 -3.23 -10.54
C GLU A 87 -10.35 -1.86 -10.07
N ASN A 88 -10.07 -1.50 -8.81
CA ASN A 88 -10.45 -0.19 -8.27
C ASN A 88 -9.64 0.95 -8.90
N MET A 89 -8.35 0.74 -9.18
CA MET A 89 -7.54 1.75 -9.85
C MET A 89 -8.00 1.97 -11.30
N ASP A 90 -8.30 0.92 -12.04
CA ASP A 90 -8.84 1.00 -13.41
C ASP A 90 -10.18 1.74 -13.44
N LYS A 91 -11.01 1.52 -12.42
CA LYS A 91 -12.26 2.29 -12.25
C LYS A 91 -11.97 3.78 -12.06
N ALA A 92 -10.99 4.14 -11.20
CA ALA A 92 -10.60 5.53 -11.01
C ALA A 92 -10.03 6.15 -12.30
N LEU A 93 -9.17 5.41 -13.02
CA LEU A 93 -8.58 5.85 -14.29
C LEU A 93 -9.65 6.05 -15.36
N SER A 94 -10.58 5.11 -15.51
CA SER A 94 -11.67 5.20 -16.50
C SER A 94 -12.62 6.37 -16.27
N GLN A 95 -12.72 6.83 -15.02
CA GLN A 95 -13.49 8.01 -14.63
C GLN A 95 -12.68 9.31 -14.72
N GLY A 96 -11.40 9.26 -15.11
CA GLY A 96 -10.52 10.42 -15.20
C GLY A 96 -10.18 11.04 -13.84
N LEU A 97 -10.20 10.25 -12.76
CA LEU A 97 -9.91 10.71 -11.40
C LEU A 97 -8.42 10.70 -11.06
N VAL A 98 -7.65 9.92 -11.80
CA VAL A 98 -6.20 9.75 -11.60
C VAL A 98 -5.46 9.80 -12.93
N ASP A 99 -4.16 10.10 -12.85
CA ASP A 99 -3.22 9.97 -13.96
C ASP A 99 -2.82 8.49 -14.15
N GLU A 100 -1.89 8.22 -15.08
CA GLU A 100 -1.41 6.88 -15.37
C GLU A 100 -0.83 6.20 -14.12
N PRO A 101 -1.40 5.08 -13.66
CA PRO A 101 -0.94 4.40 -12.46
C PRO A 101 0.32 3.58 -12.71
N ARG A 102 1.09 3.36 -11.63
CA ARG A 102 2.26 2.48 -11.61
C ARG A 102 2.12 1.44 -10.49
N ASP A 103 2.36 0.17 -10.80
CA ASP A 103 2.44 -0.87 -9.78
C ASP A 103 3.64 -0.64 -8.87
N PHE A 104 3.44 -0.73 -7.56
CA PHE A 104 4.51 -0.53 -6.58
C PHE A 104 4.70 -1.70 -5.63
N ALA A 105 3.74 -2.61 -5.51
CA ALA A 105 3.82 -3.77 -4.63
C ALA A 105 2.89 -4.90 -5.09
N THR A 106 3.10 -6.09 -4.51
CA THR A 106 2.18 -7.22 -4.62
C THR A 106 1.87 -7.79 -3.25
N ASN A 107 0.76 -8.51 -3.13
CA ASN A 107 0.34 -9.20 -1.90
C ASN A 107 -0.45 -10.47 -2.25
N VAL A 108 -0.55 -11.37 -1.29
CA VAL A 108 -1.34 -12.60 -1.41
C VAL A 108 -2.27 -12.76 -0.21
N LEU A 109 -3.31 -13.55 -0.37
CA LEU A 109 -4.20 -13.89 0.73
C LEU A 109 -3.54 -14.84 1.73
N SER A 110 -3.94 -14.71 2.97
CA SER A 110 -3.65 -15.60 4.09
C SER A 110 -4.89 -15.70 4.98
N ILE A 111 -4.86 -16.60 5.95
CA ILE A 111 -5.93 -16.73 6.94
C ILE A 111 -5.33 -16.44 8.30
N ILE A 112 -6.05 -15.71 9.14
CA ILE A 112 -5.74 -15.54 10.56
C ILE A 112 -6.81 -16.20 11.41
N VAL A 113 -6.37 -16.79 12.51
CA VAL A 113 -7.22 -17.43 13.52
C VAL A 113 -6.75 -17.00 14.91
N PRO A 114 -7.58 -17.04 15.95
CA PRO A 114 -7.12 -16.85 17.32
C PRO A 114 -6.03 -17.87 17.68
N GLU A 115 -5.13 -17.48 18.62
CA GLU A 115 -4.06 -18.36 19.11
C GLU A 115 -4.59 -19.75 19.47
N GLY A 116 -3.87 -20.79 19.06
CA GLY A 116 -4.25 -22.19 19.27
C GLY A 116 -5.29 -22.71 18.29
N ASN A 117 -5.70 -21.91 17.31
CA ASN A 117 -6.63 -22.31 16.24
C ASN A 117 -7.84 -23.12 16.73
N PRO A 118 -8.68 -22.55 17.61
CA PRO A 118 -9.76 -23.32 18.26
C PRO A 118 -10.82 -23.85 17.28
N ALA A 119 -10.95 -23.24 16.11
CA ALA A 119 -11.86 -23.66 15.06
C ALA A 119 -11.29 -24.79 14.17
N GLY A 120 -10.00 -25.11 14.30
CA GLY A 120 -9.36 -26.18 13.52
C GLY A 120 -9.25 -25.87 12.03
N ILE A 121 -9.05 -24.62 11.66
CA ILE A 121 -8.87 -24.19 10.26
C ILE A 121 -7.57 -24.75 9.72
N THR A 122 -7.61 -25.38 8.55
CA THR A 122 -6.46 -26.04 7.94
C THR A 122 -5.96 -25.35 6.68
N GLY A 123 -6.77 -24.49 6.06
CA GLY A 123 -6.41 -23.77 4.84
C GLY A 123 -7.61 -23.12 4.19
N PHE A 124 -7.47 -22.75 2.92
CA PHE A 124 -8.62 -22.33 2.11
C PHE A 124 -9.32 -23.59 1.59
N ASP A 125 -10.06 -24.23 2.45
CA ASP A 125 -10.71 -25.52 2.24
C ASP A 125 -12.04 -25.61 3.02
N GLU A 126 -12.66 -26.81 3.05
CA GLU A 126 -13.93 -27.01 3.72
C GLU A 126 -13.91 -26.76 5.24
N SER A 127 -12.73 -26.63 5.86
CA SER A 127 -12.64 -26.25 7.27
C SER A 127 -13.22 -24.87 7.55
N LEU A 128 -13.20 -23.96 6.56
CA LEU A 128 -13.80 -22.64 6.65
C LEU A 128 -15.35 -22.67 6.69
N ASN A 129 -15.95 -23.76 6.21
CA ASN A 129 -17.40 -23.99 6.20
C ASN A 129 -17.88 -24.87 7.37
N ALA A 130 -16.99 -25.30 8.27
CA ALA A 130 -17.33 -26.20 9.34
C ALA A 130 -18.31 -25.56 10.34
N GLU A 131 -19.15 -26.40 10.98
CA GLU A 131 -20.08 -25.95 12.01
C GLU A 131 -19.33 -25.27 13.17
N GLY A 132 -19.81 -24.10 13.59
CA GLY A 132 -19.21 -23.29 14.65
C GLY A 132 -18.10 -22.35 14.19
N VAL A 133 -17.74 -22.34 12.91
CA VAL A 133 -16.82 -21.35 12.35
C VAL A 133 -17.56 -20.03 12.17
N THR A 134 -17.02 -18.97 12.79
CA THR A 134 -17.44 -17.59 12.56
C THR A 134 -16.39 -16.92 11.67
N LEU A 135 -16.60 -17.01 10.35
CA LEU A 135 -15.67 -16.49 9.35
C LEU A 135 -15.96 -15.04 9.02
N ALA A 136 -14.94 -14.18 9.14
CA ALA A 136 -14.97 -12.81 8.62
C ALA A 136 -14.20 -12.71 7.30
N ILE A 137 -14.78 -12.05 6.32
CA ILE A 137 -14.15 -11.76 5.02
C ILE A 137 -14.34 -10.31 4.63
N CYS A 138 -13.56 -9.83 3.67
CA CYS A 138 -13.90 -8.61 2.95
C CYS A 138 -15.09 -8.87 2.02
N ASP A 139 -15.95 -7.87 1.85
CA ASP A 139 -17.14 -8.00 1.02
C ASP A 139 -16.80 -8.02 -0.49
N PRO A 140 -16.97 -9.16 -1.16
CA PRO A 140 -16.74 -9.24 -2.61
C PRO A 140 -17.84 -8.53 -3.42
N ASP A 141 -19.04 -8.40 -2.87
CA ASP A 141 -20.18 -7.77 -3.56
C ASP A 141 -20.04 -6.24 -3.56
N ALA A 142 -19.29 -5.70 -2.60
CA ALA A 142 -18.91 -4.29 -2.53
C ALA A 142 -17.59 -3.98 -3.26
N HIS A 143 -17.00 -4.94 -3.97
CA HIS A 143 -15.71 -4.80 -4.69
C HIS A 143 -14.53 -4.41 -3.79
N VAL A 144 -14.55 -4.86 -2.53
CA VAL A 144 -13.41 -4.70 -1.62
C VAL A 144 -12.24 -5.54 -2.15
N PRO A 145 -11.00 -5.01 -2.27
CA PRO A 145 -9.88 -5.73 -2.91
C PRO A 145 -9.64 -7.14 -2.38
N CYS A 146 -9.60 -7.33 -1.04
CA CYS A 146 -9.42 -8.67 -0.49
C CYS A 146 -10.67 -9.56 -0.66
N GLY A 147 -11.85 -8.98 -0.84
CA GLY A 147 -13.07 -9.68 -1.22
C GLY A 147 -13.01 -10.18 -2.67
N ASN A 148 -12.56 -9.32 -3.59
CA ASN A 148 -12.30 -9.70 -4.98
C ASN A 148 -11.27 -10.84 -5.07
N ALA A 149 -10.20 -10.75 -4.27
CA ALA A 149 -9.19 -11.80 -4.19
C ALA A 149 -9.76 -13.11 -3.61
N THR A 150 -10.59 -13.02 -2.56
CA THR A 150 -11.29 -14.17 -1.97
C THR A 150 -12.15 -14.89 -3.00
N LYS A 151 -12.92 -14.14 -3.80
CA LYS A 151 -13.74 -14.71 -4.87
C LYS A 151 -12.89 -15.41 -5.94
N LYS A 152 -11.77 -14.81 -6.36
CA LYS A 152 -10.83 -15.47 -7.27
C LYS A 152 -10.22 -16.74 -6.66
N MET A 153 -9.99 -16.75 -5.34
CA MET A 153 -9.51 -17.94 -4.64
C MET A 153 -10.57 -19.05 -4.61
N GLU A 154 -11.85 -18.72 -4.40
CA GLU A 154 -12.96 -19.67 -4.52
C GLU A 154 -12.99 -20.30 -5.93
N GLU A 155 -12.85 -19.49 -6.96
CA GLU A 155 -12.82 -19.96 -8.36
C GLU A 155 -11.60 -20.86 -8.64
N ALA A 156 -10.42 -20.48 -8.12
CA ALA A 156 -9.16 -21.22 -8.35
C ALA A 156 -9.11 -22.56 -7.60
N THR A 157 -9.73 -22.63 -6.42
CA THR A 157 -9.72 -23.84 -5.58
C THR A 157 -10.96 -24.72 -5.74
N GLY A 158 -12.06 -24.15 -6.25
CA GLY A 158 -13.37 -24.82 -6.29
C GLY A 158 -14.08 -24.85 -4.93
N ILE A 159 -13.53 -24.25 -3.90
CA ILE A 159 -14.16 -24.11 -2.57
C ILE A 159 -15.08 -22.90 -2.60
N THR A 160 -16.30 -23.07 -2.12
CA THR A 160 -17.27 -21.98 -1.96
C THR A 160 -17.47 -21.69 -0.49
N LEU A 161 -17.34 -20.45 -0.09
CA LEU A 161 -17.62 -20.00 1.27
C LEU A 161 -19.13 -19.82 1.42
N SER A 162 -19.76 -20.72 2.18
CA SER A 162 -21.22 -20.89 2.15
C SER A 162 -21.99 -19.84 2.97
N ASP A 163 -21.40 -19.34 4.05
CA ASP A 163 -22.08 -18.38 4.93
C ASP A 163 -21.07 -17.61 5.82
N PRO A 164 -20.30 -16.67 5.25
CA PRO A 164 -19.43 -15.84 6.07
C PRO A 164 -20.26 -15.08 7.12
N ALA A 165 -19.86 -15.19 8.38
CA ALA A 165 -20.54 -14.52 9.49
C ALA A 165 -20.48 -13.00 9.40
N SER A 166 -19.48 -12.48 8.68
CA SER A 166 -19.26 -11.05 8.53
C SER A 166 -18.59 -10.73 7.19
N LYS A 167 -19.06 -9.67 6.54
CA LYS A 167 -18.51 -9.11 5.31
C LYS A 167 -18.13 -7.65 5.57
N GLU A 168 -16.83 -7.33 5.47
CA GLU A 168 -16.27 -6.04 5.87
C GLU A 168 -15.88 -5.19 4.65
N THR A 169 -15.95 -3.87 4.81
CA THR A 169 -15.59 -2.91 3.76
C THR A 169 -14.08 -2.65 3.65
N LYS A 170 -13.30 -3.16 4.60
CA LYS A 170 -11.83 -3.08 4.59
C LYS A 170 -11.19 -4.24 5.36
N VAL A 171 -10.00 -4.63 4.94
CA VAL A 171 -9.30 -5.78 5.52
C VAL A 171 -8.91 -5.60 6.99
N THR A 172 -8.64 -4.37 7.42
CA THR A 172 -8.34 -4.08 8.83
C THR A 172 -9.49 -4.38 9.77
N ASP A 173 -10.74 -4.31 9.30
CA ASP A 173 -11.90 -4.67 10.10
C ASP A 173 -12.05 -6.20 10.22
N VAL A 174 -11.75 -6.96 9.15
CA VAL A 174 -11.64 -8.42 9.22
C VAL A 174 -10.60 -8.82 10.27
N LYS A 175 -9.40 -8.25 10.18
CA LYS A 175 -8.32 -8.48 11.16
C LYS A 175 -8.78 -8.14 12.58
N GLY A 176 -9.38 -6.98 12.78
CA GLY A 176 -9.88 -6.53 14.09
C GLY A 176 -10.90 -7.49 14.70
N LYS A 177 -11.78 -8.08 13.91
CA LYS A 177 -12.77 -9.07 14.39
C LYS A 177 -12.14 -10.36 14.89
N VAL A 178 -11.05 -10.80 14.27
CA VAL A 178 -10.32 -11.98 14.76
C VAL A 178 -9.51 -11.62 16.01
N GLU A 179 -8.84 -10.48 16.02
CA GLU A 179 -8.09 -10.00 17.18
C GLU A 179 -8.97 -9.77 18.42
N SER A 180 -10.21 -9.32 18.23
CA SER A 180 -11.19 -9.12 19.32
C SER A 180 -11.91 -10.39 19.75
N GLY A 181 -11.77 -11.48 18.99
CA GLY A 181 -12.49 -12.75 19.23
C GLY A 181 -13.95 -12.75 18.75
N GLU A 182 -14.38 -11.75 17.99
CA GLU A 182 -15.69 -11.73 17.34
C GLU A 182 -15.79 -12.75 16.19
N ALA A 183 -14.66 -13.01 15.52
CA ALA A 183 -14.53 -14.07 14.53
C ALA A 183 -13.45 -15.07 14.95
N ASN A 184 -13.64 -16.35 14.62
CA ASN A 184 -12.65 -17.39 14.88
C ASN A 184 -11.85 -17.80 13.63
N ALA A 185 -12.11 -17.14 12.50
CA ALA A 185 -11.30 -17.17 11.30
C ALA A 185 -11.51 -15.88 10.50
N GLY A 186 -10.47 -15.42 9.81
CA GLY A 186 -10.53 -14.25 8.93
C GLY A 186 -9.64 -14.42 7.72
N ILE A 187 -10.14 -14.07 6.53
CA ILE A 187 -9.35 -14.01 5.31
C ILE A 187 -8.80 -12.60 5.16
N VAL A 188 -7.50 -12.49 5.16
CA VAL A 188 -6.74 -11.22 5.11
C VAL A 188 -5.58 -11.33 4.12
N TYR A 189 -4.78 -10.29 3.97
CA TYR A 189 -3.51 -10.42 3.27
C TYR A 189 -2.40 -10.95 4.18
N ALA A 190 -1.37 -11.54 3.61
CA ALA A 190 -0.19 -12.01 4.35
C ALA A 190 0.46 -10.88 5.16
N THR A 191 0.47 -9.66 4.66
CA THR A 191 0.98 -8.48 5.36
C THR A 191 0.13 -8.10 6.59
N ASP A 192 -1.19 -8.28 6.52
CA ASP A 192 -2.09 -8.07 7.66
C ASP A 192 -1.89 -9.16 8.72
N ALA A 193 -1.71 -10.41 8.29
CA ALA A 193 -1.41 -11.53 9.17
C ALA A 193 -0.10 -11.30 9.94
N ALA A 194 0.94 -10.83 9.26
CA ALA A 194 2.26 -10.54 9.86
C ALA A 194 2.20 -9.46 10.96
N THR A 195 1.23 -8.56 10.91
CA THR A 195 1.05 -7.47 11.88
C THR A 195 -0.08 -7.69 12.87
N SER A 196 -0.77 -8.83 12.79
CA SER A 196 -1.88 -9.19 13.67
C SER A 196 -1.40 -9.57 15.07
N LYS A 197 -2.25 -9.37 16.07
CA LYS A 197 -1.93 -9.61 17.49
C LYS A 197 -2.89 -10.62 18.10
N GLY A 198 -2.34 -11.55 18.88
CA GLY A 198 -3.14 -12.61 19.53
C GLY A 198 -3.78 -13.57 18.52
N THR A 199 -3.13 -13.73 17.37
CA THR A 199 -3.61 -14.58 16.28
C THR A 199 -2.48 -15.44 15.72
N GLU A 200 -2.84 -16.51 15.04
CA GLU A 200 -1.95 -17.36 14.26
C GLU A 200 -2.28 -17.22 12.77
N GLU A 201 -1.23 -17.22 11.94
CA GLU A 201 -1.38 -17.23 10.49
C GLU A 201 -1.47 -18.66 9.98
N ILE A 202 -2.50 -18.95 9.19
CA ILE A 202 -2.59 -20.15 8.37
C ILE A 202 -2.22 -19.75 6.94
N LYS A 203 -0.98 -20.04 6.55
CA LYS A 203 -0.50 -19.78 5.19
C LYS A 203 -1.22 -20.67 4.19
N ILE A 204 -1.66 -20.06 3.10
CA ILE A 204 -2.34 -20.76 2.01
C ILE A 204 -1.55 -20.59 0.70
N PRO A 205 -1.57 -21.59 -0.21
CA PRO A 205 -1.05 -21.41 -1.56
C PRO A 205 -1.82 -20.30 -2.28
N ASP A 206 -1.14 -19.48 -3.07
CA ASP A 206 -1.77 -18.34 -3.77
C ASP A 206 -2.63 -18.77 -4.97
N HIS A 207 -2.43 -19.96 -5.51
CA HIS A 207 -3.15 -20.46 -6.69
C HIS A 207 -3.16 -19.51 -7.89
N GLY A 208 -2.15 -18.62 -7.97
CA GLY A 208 -2.08 -17.56 -8.98
C GLY A 208 -2.92 -16.32 -8.66
N VAL A 209 -3.51 -16.25 -7.48
CA VAL A 209 -4.25 -15.07 -7.01
C VAL A 209 -3.28 -14.13 -6.29
N VAL A 210 -2.71 -13.21 -7.05
CA VAL A 210 -1.77 -12.19 -6.55
C VAL A 210 -2.41 -10.82 -6.74
N ASN A 211 -2.49 -10.04 -5.67
CA ASN A 211 -2.94 -8.66 -5.75
C ASN A 211 -1.78 -7.75 -6.16
N HIS A 212 -2.01 -6.94 -7.18
CA HIS A 212 -1.14 -5.85 -7.58
C HIS A 212 -1.63 -4.56 -6.99
N TYR A 213 -0.71 -3.78 -6.45
CA TYR A 213 -0.97 -2.51 -5.77
C TYR A 213 -0.49 -1.35 -6.63
N PRO A 214 -1.38 -0.69 -7.37
CA PRO A 214 -1.04 0.50 -8.14
C PRO A 214 -1.15 1.77 -7.31
N ILE A 215 -0.34 2.77 -7.68
CA ILE A 215 -0.34 4.12 -7.15
C ILE A 215 -0.36 5.14 -8.29
N ALA A 216 -1.09 6.22 -8.12
CA ALA A 216 -1.17 7.31 -9.08
C ALA A 216 -1.34 8.67 -8.39
N THR A 217 -0.90 9.73 -9.04
CA THR A 217 -1.36 11.09 -8.71
C THR A 217 -2.81 11.25 -9.15
N THR A 218 -3.58 12.03 -8.41
CA THR A 218 -4.94 12.37 -8.85
C THR A 218 -4.91 13.36 -10.01
N ALA A 219 -5.99 13.43 -10.76
CA ALA A 219 -6.09 14.33 -11.92
C ALA A 219 -6.10 15.83 -11.56
N SER A 220 -6.36 16.16 -10.29
CA SER A 220 -6.41 17.55 -9.81
C SER A 220 -5.82 17.64 -8.40
N PRO A 221 -4.52 17.36 -8.24
CA PRO A 221 -3.89 17.42 -6.93
C PRO A 221 -3.75 18.87 -6.45
N SER A 222 -3.94 19.09 -5.15
CA SER A 222 -3.71 20.39 -4.52
C SER A 222 -2.22 20.72 -4.43
N ASN A 223 -1.38 19.68 -4.31
CA ASN A 223 0.08 19.76 -4.27
C ASN A 223 0.69 18.79 -5.29
N ALA A 224 0.75 19.19 -6.55
CA ALA A 224 1.21 18.33 -7.65
C ALA A 224 2.67 17.89 -7.52
N GLU A 225 3.56 18.79 -7.06
CA GLU A 225 4.96 18.48 -6.84
C GLU A 225 5.13 17.49 -5.68
N GLY A 226 4.43 17.73 -4.58
CA GLY A 226 4.41 16.83 -3.42
C GLY A 226 3.83 15.47 -3.77
N ALA A 227 2.73 15.42 -4.52
CA ALA A 227 2.11 14.18 -5.00
C ALA A 227 3.09 13.33 -5.80
N LYS A 228 3.73 13.95 -6.80
CA LYS A 228 4.73 13.27 -7.63
C LYS A 228 5.91 12.78 -6.79
N ALA A 229 6.43 13.62 -5.91
CA ALA A 229 7.55 13.26 -5.05
C ALA A 229 7.21 12.09 -4.11
N PHE A 230 6.01 12.05 -3.54
CA PHE A 230 5.57 10.95 -2.71
C PHE A 230 5.44 9.65 -3.51
N VAL A 231 4.84 9.68 -4.70
CA VAL A 231 4.76 8.52 -5.59
C VAL A 231 6.14 8.00 -5.96
N ASP A 232 7.07 8.90 -6.36
CA ASP A 232 8.45 8.53 -6.69
C ASP A 232 9.20 7.96 -5.46
N PHE A 233 8.93 8.46 -4.26
CA PHE A 233 9.51 7.93 -3.03
C PHE A 233 9.02 6.51 -2.70
N VAL A 234 7.71 6.23 -2.85
CA VAL A 234 7.15 4.88 -2.68
C VAL A 234 7.82 3.89 -3.64
N LEU A 235 8.12 4.32 -4.85
CA LEU A 235 8.77 3.50 -5.90
C LEU A 235 10.31 3.46 -5.78
N SER A 236 10.91 4.29 -4.93
CA SER A 236 12.35 4.31 -4.69
C SER A 236 12.83 3.07 -3.94
N ASP A 237 14.15 2.82 -3.97
CA ASP A 237 14.75 1.71 -3.21
C ASP A 237 14.38 1.78 -1.72
N LYS A 238 14.32 2.99 -1.13
CA LYS A 238 13.95 3.17 0.28
C LYS A 238 12.47 2.84 0.53
N GLY A 239 11.57 3.28 -0.34
CA GLY A 239 10.15 2.93 -0.24
C GLY A 239 9.93 1.43 -0.40
N GLN A 240 10.64 0.80 -1.34
CA GLN A 240 10.56 -0.64 -1.58
C GLN A 240 11.17 -1.47 -0.42
N GLU A 241 12.24 -1.00 0.21
CA GLU A 241 12.81 -1.62 1.41
C GLU A 241 11.76 -1.64 2.55
N ILE A 242 11.12 -0.51 2.83
CA ILE A 242 10.09 -0.42 3.87
C ILE A 242 8.91 -1.35 3.54
N LEU A 243 8.42 -1.35 2.31
CA LEU A 243 7.34 -2.26 1.90
C LEU A 243 7.71 -3.73 2.10
N ALA A 244 8.95 -4.11 1.75
CA ALA A 244 9.45 -5.48 1.94
C ALA A 244 9.54 -5.88 3.42
N GLU A 245 9.87 -4.97 4.33
CA GLU A 245 9.87 -5.22 5.78
C GLU A 245 8.48 -5.61 6.30
N TYR A 246 7.43 -5.09 5.69
CA TYR A 246 6.04 -5.45 6.00
C TYR A 246 5.53 -6.68 5.23
N GLY A 247 6.37 -7.31 4.39
CA GLY A 247 6.04 -8.53 3.67
C GLY A 247 5.38 -8.31 2.31
N PHE A 248 5.32 -7.08 1.81
CA PHE A 248 4.88 -6.83 0.43
C PHE A 248 5.89 -7.38 -0.56
N GLY A 249 5.40 -7.99 -1.63
CA GLY A 249 6.22 -8.39 -2.77
C GLY A 249 6.56 -7.21 -3.68
N ALA A 250 7.63 -7.32 -4.45
CA ALA A 250 8.04 -6.32 -5.43
C ALA A 250 7.02 -6.21 -6.58
N PRO A 251 6.92 -5.03 -7.23
CA PRO A 251 6.07 -4.87 -8.40
C PRO A 251 6.53 -5.81 -9.53
N GLY A 252 5.57 -6.49 -10.19
CA GLY A 252 5.86 -7.42 -11.29
C GLY A 252 6.46 -8.77 -10.88
N GLY A 253 6.62 -9.06 -9.59
CA GLY A 253 7.16 -10.31 -9.08
C GLY A 253 6.10 -11.22 -8.46
N ALA A 254 6.31 -12.54 -8.53
CA ALA A 254 5.65 -13.47 -7.65
C ALA A 254 6.09 -13.18 -6.20
N SER A 255 5.16 -13.31 -5.24
CA SER A 255 5.41 -13.10 -3.81
C SER A 255 6.76 -13.70 -3.39
N ALA A 256 7.65 -12.88 -2.85
CA ALA A 256 8.87 -13.39 -2.23
C ALA A 256 8.46 -14.12 -0.94
N ALA A 257 8.52 -15.44 -0.95
CA ALA A 257 8.47 -16.21 0.27
C ALA A 257 9.61 -15.71 1.19
N PRO A 258 9.39 -15.47 2.48
CA PRO A 258 10.46 -15.06 3.38
C PRO A 258 11.54 -16.14 3.37
N SER A 259 12.77 -15.75 2.97
CA SER A 259 13.92 -16.65 3.03
C SER A 259 14.18 -16.93 4.51
N SER A 260 13.88 -18.16 4.93
CA SER A 260 14.28 -18.63 6.24
C SER A 260 15.81 -18.63 6.27
N GLY A 261 16.38 -17.71 7.06
CA GLY A 261 17.80 -17.65 7.32
C GLY A 261 18.29 -19.01 7.83
N ALA A 262 19.06 -19.70 7.00
CA ALA A 262 19.76 -20.89 7.41
C ALA A 262 20.74 -20.50 8.51
N MET A 263 20.43 -20.88 9.76
CA MET A 263 21.42 -20.93 10.82
C MET A 263 22.48 -21.95 10.43
N THR A 264 23.63 -21.46 9.98
CA THR A 264 24.82 -22.27 9.77
C THR A 264 25.31 -22.73 11.15
N ALA A 265 25.10 -24.00 11.45
CA ALA A 265 25.74 -24.65 12.58
C ALA A 265 27.25 -24.70 12.34
N ALA A 266 28.02 -24.14 13.28
CA ALA A 266 29.48 -24.25 13.28
C ALA A 266 29.90 -25.70 13.48
N PRO A 267 30.95 -26.19 12.78
CA PRO A 267 31.46 -27.51 13.01
C PRO A 267 32.29 -27.53 14.31
N THR A 268 31.93 -28.39 15.25
CA THR A 268 32.78 -28.82 16.32
C THR A 268 33.91 -29.68 15.77
N ALA A 269 35.14 -29.23 15.88
CA ALA A 269 36.34 -30.02 15.62
C ALA A 269 36.75 -30.85 16.84
N PRO A 270 37.53 -31.95 16.66
CA PRO A 270 37.72 -33.05 17.60
C PRO A 270 38.54 -32.74 18.84
#